data_568adca225babc311e5c52a8e8652f0d
#
_entry.id   568adca225babc311e5c52a8e8652f0d
#
_cell.length_a   1.000
_cell.length_b   1.000
_cell.length_c   1.000
_cell.angle_alpha   90.00
_cell.angle_beta   90.00
_cell.angle_gamma   90.00
#
_symmetry.space_group_name_H-M   'P 1'
#
loop_
_entity.id
_entity.type
_entity.pdbx_description
1 polymer ?
#
loop_
_entity_poly.entity_id
_entity_poly.type
_entity_poly.pdbx_seq_one_letter_code
_entity_poly.pdbx_strand_id
1 'polypeptide(L)'
;QSAGHLTIQDAKGRLHTKRVWPLCVFIKINGGTCMITAASNSRIKRLVQLNQKSKLRRTEDVFLAEGVKMFLEAPREQLQEVYVSESFLEKCSCREYLEEVGYEVVSDSVFSKISDTCTPQGILCVLKQFHYNIEEMLRDKAPLFLLLENIQDPGNLGTMLRTGEGAGVSGIIMSRDTVDLYNPKVIRSTMGSIYRVPFYYADDFAAAVHQVQQAGVSVYAAHLRGKNSYACQDYTKGTAFLIGNEGNGLREETAELADCYIRIPMEGKVESLNAAVASSILMYEAHRQRATIEK
;
A
#
# COMPACT_ATOMS: atom_id res chain seq x y z
N GLN A 1 15.95 9.83 28.11
CA GLN A 1 17.15 9.00 27.90
C GLN A 1 17.68 9.31 26.51
N SER A 2 18.96 9.67 26.41
CA SER A 2 19.63 10.20 25.23
C SER A 2 19.84 9.15 24.16
N ALA A 3 19.64 9.55 22.88
CA ALA A 3 19.94 8.72 21.73
C ALA A 3 21.42 8.38 21.68
N GLY A 4 21.76 7.11 21.54
CA GLY A 4 23.13 6.64 21.32
C GLY A 4 23.59 6.91 19.89
N HIS A 5 24.87 7.23 19.71
CA HIS A 5 25.48 7.39 18.40
C HIS A 5 26.39 6.18 18.15
N LEU A 6 26.12 5.45 17.06
CA LEU A 6 27.01 4.39 16.58
C LEU A 6 27.80 4.93 15.38
N THR A 7 29.12 4.92 15.50
CA THR A 7 30.03 5.31 14.44
C THR A 7 30.51 4.06 13.73
N ILE A 8 30.23 3.94 12.43
CA ILE A 8 30.64 2.82 11.58
C ILE A 8 31.63 3.35 10.56
N GLN A 9 32.75 2.65 10.38
CA GLN A 9 33.77 2.96 9.37
C GLN A 9 33.49 2.13 8.11
N ASP A 10 33.37 2.77 6.95
CA ASP A 10 33.19 2.07 5.68
C ASP A 10 34.52 1.44 5.18
N ALA A 11 34.44 0.60 4.15
CA ALA A 11 35.61 -0.07 3.55
C ALA A 11 36.64 0.91 2.93
N LYS A 12 36.36 2.22 2.92
CA LYS A 12 37.24 3.29 2.44
C LYS A 12 37.72 4.18 3.60
N GLY A 13 37.50 3.77 4.85
CA GLY A 13 38.00 4.45 6.05
C GLY A 13 37.20 5.69 6.47
N ARG A 14 36.03 5.95 5.91
CA ARG A 14 35.20 7.11 6.24
C ARG A 14 34.26 6.80 7.39
N LEU A 15 34.20 7.68 8.38
CA LEU A 15 33.32 7.55 9.55
C LEU A 15 31.92 8.10 9.21
N HIS A 16 30.90 7.26 9.32
CA HIS A 16 29.52 7.63 9.21
C HIS A 16 28.84 7.52 10.58
N THR A 17 28.40 8.64 11.12
CA THR A 17 27.64 8.67 12.37
C THR A 17 26.14 8.52 12.03
N LYS A 18 25.57 7.34 12.25
CA LYS A 18 24.12 7.15 12.19
C LYS A 18 23.55 7.35 13.60
N ARG A 19 22.53 8.19 13.70
CA ARG A 19 21.65 8.19 14.89
C ARG A 19 20.99 6.82 14.95
N VAL A 20 21.43 5.99 15.84
CA VAL A 20 20.77 4.73 16.16
C VAL A 20 19.79 5.06 17.28
N TRP A 21 18.51 5.04 16.97
CA TRP A 21 17.53 4.81 18.00
C TRP A 21 17.88 3.44 18.60
N PRO A 22 17.89 3.28 19.92
CA PRO A 22 18.18 1.96 20.47
C PRO A 22 17.25 0.99 19.77
N LEU A 23 17.83 -0.04 19.12
CA LEU A 23 17.09 -1.25 18.80
C LEU A 23 16.28 -1.53 20.05
N CYS A 24 14.96 -1.51 19.95
CA CYS A 24 14.13 -2.09 20.98
C CYS A 24 14.53 -3.56 21.04
N VAL A 25 15.55 -3.85 21.83
CA VAL A 25 15.76 -5.19 22.35
C VAL A 25 14.46 -5.45 23.09
N PHE A 26 13.59 -6.26 22.51
CA PHE A 26 12.42 -6.76 23.19
C PHE A 26 12.93 -7.49 24.44
N ILE A 27 13.05 -6.75 25.50
CA ILE A 27 13.37 -7.33 26.82
C ILE A 27 12.13 -8.13 27.17
N LYS A 28 12.26 -9.44 27.08
CA LYS A 28 11.31 -10.39 27.64
C LYS A 28 11.28 -10.13 29.16
N ILE A 29 10.40 -9.21 29.56
CA ILE A 29 10.18 -8.95 31.00
C ILE A 29 9.25 -10.06 31.47
N ASN A 30 9.84 -11.10 32.04
CA ASN A 30 9.12 -12.00 32.93
C ASN A 30 8.67 -11.18 34.15
N GLY A 31 7.35 -10.94 34.25
CA GLY A 31 6.71 -10.34 35.42
C GLY A 31 6.10 -8.95 35.17
N GLY A 32 4.77 -8.93 34.91
CA GLY A 32 3.92 -7.74 34.97
C GLY A 32 4.07 -6.78 33.80
N THR A 33 3.36 -7.05 32.71
CA THR A 33 3.20 -6.08 31.60
C THR A 33 2.48 -4.86 32.16
N CYS A 34 3.17 -3.72 32.24
CA CYS A 34 2.55 -2.47 32.68
C CYS A 34 1.64 -1.95 31.56
N MET A 35 0.34 -2.17 31.71
CA MET A 35 -0.68 -1.74 30.74
C MET A 35 -0.70 -0.21 30.63
N ILE A 36 -0.73 0.31 29.41
CA ILE A 36 -0.87 1.73 29.13
C ILE A 36 -2.35 2.12 29.27
N THR A 37 -2.67 2.86 30.33
CA THR A 37 -4.04 3.33 30.62
C THR A 37 -4.24 4.82 30.35
N ALA A 38 -3.17 5.57 30.14
CA ALA A 38 -3.23 7.02 29.98
C ALA A 38 -3.12 7.41 28.50
N ALA A 39 -4.14 8.07 27.96
CA ALA A 39 -4.09 8.65 26.61
C ALA A 39 -3.04 9.78 26.44
N SER A 40 -2.56 10.34 27.57
CA SER A 40 -1.48 11.33 27.59
C SER A 40 -0.08 10.72 27.38
N ASN A 41 0.04 9.39 27.40
CA ASN A 41 1.29 8.69 27.13
C ASN A 41 1.86 9.11 25.77
N SER A 42 3.16 9.35 25.70
CA SER A 42 3.84 9.86 24.50
C SER A 42 3.71 8.89 23.30
N ARG A 43 3.76 7.57 23.54
CA ARG A 43 3.57 6.54 22.49
C ARG A 43 2.15 6.61 21.91
N ILE A 44 1.13 6.74 22.76
CA ILE A 44 -0.27 6.86 22.33
C ILE A 44 -0.50 8.14 21.51
N LYS A 45 0.04 9.28 21.94
CA LYS A 45 0.00 10.52 21.16
C LYS A 45 0.67 10.38 19.80
N ARG A 46 1.81 9.67 19.73
CA ARG A 46 2.49 9.39 18.47
C ARG A 46 1.63 8.54 17.54
N LEU A 47 1.00 7.45 18.01
CA LEU A 47 0.09 6.61 17.22
C LEU A 47 -1.09 7.41 16.65
N VAL A 48 -1.73 8.25 17.48
CA VAL A 48 -2.81 9.15 17.03
C VAL A 48 -2.30 10.10 15.93
N GLN A 49 -1.09 10.64 16.07
CA GLN A 49 -0.51 11.51 15.04
C GLN A 49 -0.16 10.74 13.75
N LEU A 50 0.33 9.50 13.85
CA LEU A 50 0.60 8.64 12.69
C LEU A 50 -0.68 8.32 11.91
N ASN A 51 -1.83 8.14 12.57
CA ASN A 51 -3.13 8.00 11.91
C ASN A 51 -3.47 9.25 11.08
N GLN A 52 -3.22 10.44 11.61
CA GLN A 52 -3.72 11.69 11.06
C GLN A 52 -2.76 12.35 10.05
N LYS A 53 -1.44 12.18 10.22
CA LYS A 53 -0.42 13.00 9.54
C LYS A 53 0.47 12.17 8.60
N SER A 54 0.20 12.28 7.29
CA SER A 54 1.03 11.63 6.26
C SER A 54 2.51 12.06 6.34
N LYS A 55 2.77 13.34 6.66
CA LYS A 55 4.13 13.85 6.83
C LYS A 55 4.89 13.10 7.93
N LEU A 56 4.23 12.80 9.05
CA LEU A 56 4.85 12.08 10.16
C LEU A 56 5.18 10.64 9.75
N ARG A 57 4.24 9.94 9.08
CA ARG A 57 4.47 8.60 8.54
C ARG A 57 5.69 8.54 7.62
N ARG A 58 5.80 9.51 6.71
CA ARG A 58 6.96 9.62 5.80
C ARG A 58 8.27 9.94 6.53
N THR A 59 8.23 10.84 7.54
CA THR A 59 9.44 11.22 8.29
C THR A 59 9.97 10.09 9.15
N GLU A 60 9.08 9.29 9.75
CA GLU A 60 9.44 8.13 10.56
C GLU A 60 9.60 6.85 9.74
N ASP A 61 9.26 6.88 8.46
CA ASP A 61 9.28 5.74 7.55
C ASP A 61 8.44 4.55 8.04
N VAL A 62 7.24 4.85 8.58
CA VAL A 62 6.32 3.85 9.14
C VAL A 62 4.88 4.07 8.69
N PHE A 63 4.07 3.03 8.85
CA PHE A 63 2.63 3.11 8.71
C PHE A 63 1.92 2.25 9.76
N LEU A 64 0.61 2.43 9.88
CA LEU A 64 -0.23 1.70 10.81
C LEU A 64 -1.11 0.70 10.08
N ALA A 65 -1.21 -0.51 10.64
CA ALA A 65 -2.12 -1.54 10.17
C ALA A 65 -2.91 -2.10 11.35
N GLU A 66 -4.24 -2.03 11.27
CA GLU A 66 -5.15 -2.52 12.30
C GLU A 66 -5.84 -3.81 11.85
N GLY A 67 -5.95 -4.75 12.77
CA GLY A 67 -6.71 -5.99 12.61
C GLY A 67 -5.86 -7.26 12.59
N VAL A 68 -6.50 -8.36 13.00
CA VAL A 68 -5.84 -9.67 13.16
C VAL A 68 -5.23 -10.16 11.86
N LYS A 69 -5.97 -10.04 10.74
CA LYS A 69 -5.46 -10.44 9.43
C LYS A 69 -4.22 -9.63 9.04
N MET A 70 -4.26 -8.31 9.25
CA MET A 70 -3.14 -7.43 8.94
C MET A 70 -1.90 -7.76 9.78
N PHE A 71 -2.09 -8.14 11.04
CA PHE A 71 -1.02 -8.59 11.91
C PHE A 71 -0.41 -9.92 11.48
N LEU A 72 -1.25 -10.92 11.19
CA LEU A 72 -0.78 -12.28 10.85
C LEU A 72 -0.08 -12.34 9.48
N GLU A 73 -0.48 -11.50 8.53
CA GLU A 73 0.12 -11.42 7.19
C GLU A 73 1.29 -10.45 7.11
N ALA A 74 1.56 -9.66 8.17
CA ALA A 74 2.64 -8.68 8.17
C ALA A 74 4.01 -9.35 8.06
N PRO A 75 4.89 -8.91 7.10
CA PRO A 75 6.25 -9.39 7.05
C PRO A 75 6.99 -9.09 8.35
N ARG A 76 7.61 -10.12 8.93
CA ARG A 76 8.24 -10.02 10.26
C ARG A 76 9.31 -8.94 10.35
N GLU A 77 10.08 -8.78 9.29
CA GLU A 77 11.15 -7.78 9.16
C GLU A 77 10.65 -6.34 9.08
N GLN A 78 9.37 -6.12 8.69
CA GLN A 78 8.76 -4.80 8.66
C GLN A 78 8.07 -4.43 9.97
N LEU A 79 7.74 -5.42 10.81
CA LEU A 79 7.00 -5.23 12.05
C LEU A 79 7.88 -4.55 13.11
N GLN A 80 7.49 -3.36 13.56
CA GLN A 80 8.25 -2.55 14.52
C GLN A 80 7.65 -2.58 15.93
N GLU A 81 6.33 -2.37 16.04
CA GLU A 81 5.63 -2.31 17.30
C GLU A 81 4.25 -2.95 17.15
N VAL A 82 3.77 -3.63 18.17
CA VAL A 82 2.42 -4.19 18.23
C VAL A 82 1.74 -3.72 19.51
N TYR A 83 0.52 -3.20 19.36
CA TYR A 83 -0.32 -2.77 20.47
C TYR A 83 -1.60 -3.60 20.48
N VAL A 84 -1.96 -4.13 21.65
CA VAL A 84 -3.18 -4.92 21.81
C VAL A 84 -4.05 -4.36 22.91
N SER A 85 -5.36 -4.40 22.71
CA SER A 85 -6.30 -4.05 23.78
C SER A 85 -6.40 -5.18 24.81
N GLU A 86 -6.78 -4.83 26.03
CA GLU A 86 -6.98 -5.78 27.13
C GLU A 86 -8.00 -6.86 26.73
N SER A 87 -9.17 -6.47 26.22
CA SER A 87 -10.22 -7.39 25.80
C SER A 87 -9.85 -8.28 24.62
N PHE A 88 -8.98 -7.80 23.72
CA PHE A 88 -8.44 -8.61 22.62
C PHE A 88 -7.51 -9.69 23.18
N LEU A 89 -6.62 -9.34 24.09
CA LEU A 89 -5.62 -10.27 24.64
C LEU A 89 -6.27 -11.45 25.37
N GLU A 90 -7.42 -11.22 26.03
CA GLU A 90 -8.18 -12.27 26.70
C GLU A 90 -8.74 -13.33 25.75
N LYS A 91 -9.09 -12.94 24.51
CA LYS A 91 -9.78 -13.79 23.52
C LYS A 91 -8.90 -14.19 22.34
N CYS A 92 -7.63 -13.77 22.34
CA CYS A 92 -6.73 -13.90 21.21
C CYS A 92 -6.35 -15.34 20.91
N SER A 93 -6.60 -15.81 19.69
CA SER A 93 -6.16 -17.12 19.19
C SER A 93 -4.72 -17.15 18.68
N CYS A 94 -4.08 -15.97 18.49
CA CYS A 94 -2.72 -15.86 18.00
C CYS A 94 -1.69 -15.50 19.09
N ARG A 95 -1.94 -15.92 20.31
CA ARG A 95 -1.16 -15.53 21.49
C ARG A 95 0.31 -15.94 21.40
N GLU A 96 0.60 -17.15 20.92
CA GLU A 96 1.97 -17.63 20.75
C GLU A 96 2.78 -16.71 19.83
N TYR A 97 2.20 -16.33 18.70
CA TYR A 97 2.86 -15.42 17.77
C TYR A 97 3.01 -13.99 18.34
N LEU A 98 2.03 -13.51 19.12
CA LEU A 98 2.15 -12.25 19.86
C LEU A 98 3.31 -12.28 20.85
N GLU A 99 3.48 -13.37 21.60
CA GLU A 99 4.56 -13.52 22.55
C GLU A 99 5.94 -13.61 21.87
N GLU A 100 5.99 -14.21 20.68
CA GLU A 100 7.20 -14.28 19.86
C GLU A 100 7.63 -12.89 19.36
N VAL A 101 6.67 -12.11 18.82
CA VAL A 101 6.97 -10.80 18.25
C VAL A 101 7.14 -9.70 19.30
N GLY A 102 6.54 -9.88 20.47
CA GLY A 102 6.45 -8.88 21.53
C GLY A 102 5.32 -7.87 21.27
N TYR A 103 4.68 -7.39 22.32
CA TYR A 103 3.55 -6.46 22.24
C TYR A 103 3.43 -5.59 23.49
N GLU A 104 2.72 -4.47 23.35
CA GLU A 104 2.34 -3.58 24.44
C GLU A 104 0.82 -3.71 24.68
N VAL A 105 0.42 -3.82 25.94
CA VAL A 105 -1.00 -3.85 26.30
C VAL A 105 -1.49 -2.45 26.57
N VAL A 106 -2.63 -2.10 26.02
CA VAL A 106 -3.32 -0.83 26.27
C VAL A 106 -4.75 -1.10 26.74
N SER A 107 -5.31 -0.22 27.58
CA SER A 107 -6.72 -0.36 27.97
C SER A 107 -7.64 -0.16 26.74
N ASP A 108 -8.83 -0.77 26.76
CA ASP A 108 -9.79 -0.64 25.64
C ASP A 108 -10.15 0.81 25.34
N SER A 109 -10.24 1.66 26.38
CA SER A 109 -10.50 3.08 26.22
C SER A 109 -9.36 3.85 25.53
N VAL A 110 -8.12 3.41 25.72
CA VAL A 110 -6.94 3.96 25.02
C VAL A 110 -6.87 3.40 23.61
N PHE A 111 -7.16 2.11 23.41
CA PHE A 111 -7.16 1.48 22.09
C PHE A 111 -8.16 2.18 21.15
N SER A 112 -9.36 2.48 21.63
CA SER A 112 -10.37 3.23 20.86
C SER A 112 -9.89 4.60 20.36
N LYS A 113 -8.88 5.21 21.00
CA LYS A 113 -8.31 6.51 20.57
C LYS A 113 -7.22 6.35 19.50
N ILE A 114 -6.56 5.22 19.44
CA ILE A 114 -5.52 4.93 18.43
C ILE A 114 -6.08 4.19 17.21
N SER A 115 -7.27 3.63 17.31
CA SER A 115 -7.99 3.00 16.20
C SER A 115 -8.60 4.04 15.27
N ASP A 116 -8.63 3.75 13.95
CA ASP A 116 -9.35 4.51 12.91
C ASP A 116 -10.71 3.86 12.58
N THR A 117 -11.16 2.88 13.36
CA THR A 117 -12.42 2.15 13.12
C THR A 117 -13.46 2.40 14.20
N CYS A 118 -14.75 2.39 13.81
CA CYS A 118 -15.87 2.48 14.77
C CYS A 118 -15.95 1.25 15.69
N THR A 119 -15.52 0.09 15.19
CA THR A 119 -15.48 -1.19 15.92
C THR A 119 -14.06 -1.74 15.90
N PRO A 120 -13.17 -1.29 16.80
CA PRO A 120 -11.79 -1.72 16.84
C PRO A 120 -11.64 -3.24 17.01
N GLN A 121 -10.72 -3.86 16.26
CA GLN A 121 -10.42 -5.28 16.41
C GLN A 121 -9.46 -5.57 17.59
N GLY A 122 -8.92 -4.55 18.21
CA GLY A 122 -8.10 -4.69 19.41
C GLY A 122 -6.63 -5.02 19.16
N ILE A 123 -6.15 -4.99 17.91
CA ILE A 123 -4.74 -5.15 17.56
C ILE A 123 -4.32 -4.13 16.51
N LEU A 124 -3.24 -3.40 16.76
CA LEU A 124 -2.66 -2.37 15.91
C LEU A 124 -1.15 -2.58 15.78
N CYS A 125 -0.66 -2.56 14.56
CA CYS A 125 0.75 -2.70 14.23
C CYS A 125 1.33 -1.40 13.70
N VAL A 126 2.57 -1.10 14.09
CA VAL A 126 3.44 -0.13 13.41
C VAL A 126 4.41 -0.92 12.55
N LEU A 127 4.42 -0.64 11.24
CA LEU A 127 5.29 -1.32 10.28
C LEU A 127 6.18 -0.30 9.56
N LYS A 128 7.36 -0.73 9.14
CA LYS A 128 8.20 0.03 8.21
C LYS A 128 7.53 0.16 6.86
N GLN A 129 7.69 1.32 6.19
CA GLN A 129 7.22 1.51 4.82
C GLN A 129 8.01 0.64 3.83
N PHE A 130 7.33 0.23 2.76
CA PHE A 130 7.96 -0.46 1.63
C PHE A 130 8.49 0.57 0.64
N HIS A 131 9.65 0.29 0.08
CA HIS A 131 10.28 1.10 -0.94
C HIS A 131 10.61 0.22 -2.13
N TYR A 132 9.95 0.48 -3.25
CA TYR A 132 10.14 -0.26 -4.48
C TYR A 132 10.80 0.64 -5.53
N ASN A 133 11.49 0.00 -6.46
CA ASN A 133 12.18 0.62 -7.58
C ASN A 133 11.47 0.23 -8.88
N ILE A 134 11.19 1.20 -9.74
CA ILE A 134 10.48 0.97 -11.01
C ILE A 134 11.28 0.04 -11.93
N GLU A 135 12.61 0.14 -11.95
CA GLU A 135 13.48 -0.71 -12.77
C GLU A 135 13.38 -2.18 -12.35
N GLU A 136 13.16 -2.48 -11.07
CA GLU A 136 12.96 -3.84 -10.59
C GLU A 136 11.59 -4.38 -10.97
N MET A 137 10.57 -3.55 -10.90
CA MET A 137 9.20 -3.91 -11.29
C MET A 137 9.09 -4.24 -12.78
N LEU A 138 9.92 -3.60 -13.64
CA LEU A 138 9.95 -3.79 -15.09
C LEU A 138 10.70 -5.06 -15.55
N ARG A 139 11.31 -5.84 -14.66
CA ARG A 139 12.07 -7.05 -15.02
C ARG A 139 11.24 -8.26 -15.40
N ASP A 140 9.94 -8.24 -15.11
CA ASP A 140 9.03 -9.31 -15.49
C ASP A 140 8.92 -9.41 -17.02
N LYS A 141 8.78 -10.63 -17.56
CA LYS A 141 8.72 -10.88 -19.01
C LYS A 141 7.44 -10.37 -19.67
N ALA A 142 6.35 -10.42 -18.96
CA ALA A 142 5.03 -9.96 -19.43
C ALA A 142 4.30 -9.25 -18.29
N PRO A 143 4.82 -8.10 -17.83
CA PRO A 143 4.27 -7.44 -16.64
C PRO A 143 2.84 -6.94 -16.91
N LEU A 144 2.07 -6.85 -15.83
CA LEU A 144 0.76 -6.19 -15.82
C LEU A 144 0.85 -5.03 -14.83
N PHE A 145 0.69 -3.79 -15.32
CA PHE A 145 0.73 -2.60 -14.47
C PHE A 145 -0.61 -1.87 -14.42
N LEU A 146 -0.84 -1.21 -13.29
CA LEU A 146 -1.74 -0.06 -13.21
C LEU A 146 -0.92 1.23 -13.14
N LEU A 147 -1.24 2.18 -14.00
CA LEU A 147 -0.72 3.54 -14.01
C LEU A 147 -1.84 4.46 -13.54
N LEU A 148 -1.74 4.99 -12.33
CA LEU A 148 -2.82 5.71 -11.65
C LEU A 148 -2.51 7.20 -11.59
N GLU A 149 -3.32 8.01 -12.26
CA GLU A 149 -3.21 9.46 -12.22
C GLU A 149 -4.23 10.07 -11.28
N ASN A 150 -3.73 10.72 -10.22
CA ASN A 150 -4.54 11.56 -9.32
C ASN A 150 -5.78 10.85 -8.72
N ILE A 151 -5.63 9.58 -8.35
CA ILE A 151 -6.69 8.87 -7.60
C ILE A 151 -6.80 9.49 -6.22
N GLN A 152 -8.02 9.92 -5.83
CA GLN A 152 -8.25 10.67 -4.60
C GLN A 152 -8.99 9.87 -3.52
N ASP A 153 -9.83 8.91 -3.90
CA ASP A 153 -10.59 8.13 -2.93
C ASP A 153 -9.73 6.98 -2.34
N PRO A 154 -9.54 6.96 -1.00
CA PRO A 154 -8.75 5.92 -0.34
C PRO A 154 -9.33 4.51 -0.54
N GLY A 155 -10.66 4.38 -0.63
CA GLY A 155 -11.33 3.10 -0.85
C GLY A 155 -11.04 2.55 -2.24
N ASN A 156 -11.05 3.43 -3.27
CA ASN A 156 -10.71 3.06 -4.63
C ASN A 156 -9.26 2.57 -4.72
N LEU A 157 -8.30 3.33 -4.18
CA LEU A 157 -6.89 2.94 -4.23
C LEU A 157 -6.65 1.59 -3.54
N GLY A 158 -7.21 1.38 -2.35
CA GLY A 158 -7.07 0.11 -1.64
C GLY A 158 -7.76 -1.06 -2.37
N THR A 159 -8.90 -0.81 -3.03
CA THR A 159 -9.60 -1.80 -3.86
C THR A 159 -8.77 -2.16 -5.09
N MET A 160 -8.14 -1.17 -5.75
CA MET A 160 -7.25 -1.39 -6.89
C MET A 160 -6.05 -2.28 -6.50
N LEU A 161 -5.41 -2.03 -5.36
CA LEU A 161 -4.33 -2.90 -4.86
C LEU A 161 -4.83 -4.32 -4.62
N ARG A 162 -5.93 -4.46 -3.91
CA ARG A 162 -6.50 -5.77 -3.57
C ARG A 162 -6.90 -6.57 -4.82
N THR A 163 -7.55 -5.93 -5.76
CA THR A 163 -7.93 -6.55 -7.03
C THR A 163 -6.69 -6.86 -7.88
N GLY A 164 -5.70 -5.96 -7.85
CA GLY A 164 -4.43 -6.12 -8.55
C GLY A 164 -3.66 -7.34 -8.08
N GLU A 165 -3.59 -7.59 -6.77
CA GLU A 165 -3.03 -8.84 -6.24
C GLU A 165 -3.77 -10.07 -6.82
N GLY A 166 -5.11 -10.06 -6.75
CA GLY A 166 -5.93 -11.16 -7.26
C GLY A 166 -5.81 -11.40 -8.75
N ALA A 167 -5.52 -10.36 -9.54
CA ALA A 167 -5.36 -10.44 -10.99
C ALA A 167 -3.90 -10.67 -11.45
N GLY A 168 -2.95 -10.72 -10.52
CA GLY A 168 -1.53 -10.92 -10.83
C GLY A 168 -0.83 -9.68 -11.38
N VAL A 169 -1.16 -8.49 -10.85
CA VAL A 169 -0.50 -7.24 -11.21
C VAL A 169 0.94 -7.25 -10.73
N SER A 170 1.89 -6.95 -11.61
CA SER A 170 3.33 -6.87 -11.32
C SER A 170 3.68 -5.62 -10.50
N GLY A 171 2.84 -4.58 -10.57
CA GLY A 171 2.98 -3.38 -9.77
C GLY A 171 2.03 -2.25 -10.13
N ILE A 172 2.01 -1.23 -9.27
CA ILE A 172 1.18 -0.03 -9.43
C ILE A 172 2.09 1.20 -9.42
N ILE A 173 2.01 2.01 -10.46
CA ILE A 173 2.76 3.27 -10.58
C ILE A 173 1.76 4.42 -10.45
N MET A 174 2.02 5.33 -9.54
CA MET A 174 1.11 6.41 -9.18
C MET A 174 1.73 7.78 -9.38
N SER A 175 0.93 8.73 -9.82
CA SER A 175 1.33 10.15 -9.80
C SER A 175 1.43 10.68 -8.36
N ARG A 176 2.23 11.72 -8.15
CA ARG A 176 2.47 12.34 -6.82
C ARG A 176 1.22 12.86 -6.13
N ASP A 177 0.24 13.27 -6.89
CA ASP A 177 -1.04 13.80 -6.41
C ASP A 177 -2.09 12.71 -6.11
N THR A 178 -1.76 11.43 -6.30
CA THR A 178 -2.56 10.31 -5.82
C THR A 178 -2.54 10.25 -4.28
N VAL A 179 -3.67 9.88 -3.68
CA VAL A 179 -3.84 9.76 -2.22
C VAL A 179 -2.73 8.90 -1.60
N ASP A 180 -2.31 9.28 -0.38
CA ASP A 180 -1.26 8.56 0.36
C ASP A 180 -1.64 7.10 0.58
N LEU A 181 -0.88 6.19 -0.01
CA LEU A 181 -1.09 4.74 0.09
C LEU A 181 -1.07 4.25 1.54
N TYR A 182 -0.29 4.90 2.40
CA TYR A 182 -0.21 4.60 3.82
C TYR A 182 -1.28 5.31 4.68
N ASN A 183 -2.29 5.93 4.04
CA ASN A 183 -3.47 6.39 4.75
C ASN A 183 -4.19 5.19 5.40
N PRO A 184 -4.60 5.25 6.69
CA PRO A 184 -5.25 4.13 7.38
C PRO A 184 -6.47 3.55 6.65
N LYS A 185 -7.25 4.40 5.96
CA LYS A 185 -8.39 3.94 5.15
C LYS A 185 -7.95 3.14 3.93
N VAL A 186 -6.85 3.53 3.26
CA VAL A 186 -6.27 2.75 2.16
C VAL A 186 -5.78 1.42 2.68
N ILE A 187 -4.92 1.42 3.71
CA ILE A 187 -4.34 0.21 4.31
C ILE A 187 -5.44 -0.80 4.66
N ARG A 188 -6.51 -0.36 5.31
CA ARG A 188 -7.65 -1.22 5.65
C ARG A 188 -8.31 -1.83 4.41
N SER A 189 -8.48 -1.03 3.34
CA SER A 189 -9.13 -1.47 2.10
C SER A 189 -8.30 -2.49 1.33
N THR A 190 -6.97 -2.51 1.51
CA THR A 190 -6.07 -3.47 0.84
C THR A 190 -6.26 -4.90 1.33
N MET A 191 -6.77 -5.10 2.55
CA MET A 191 -6.92 -6.42 3.17
C MET A 191 -5.65 -7.28 3.16
N GLY A 192 -4.46 -6.63 3.27
CA GLY A 192 -3.14 -7.28 3.27
C GLY A 192 -2.39 -7.22 1.93
N SER A 193 -3.03 -6.82 0.83
CA SER A 193 -2.36 -6.71 -0.49
C SER A 193 -1.20 -5.70 -0.50
N ILE A 194 -1.20 -4.74 0.43
CA ILE A 194 -0.09 -3.78 0.63
C ILE A 194 1.25 -4.48 0.89
N TYR A 195 1.25 -5.68 1.43
CA TYR A 195 2.45 -6.44 1.74
C TYR A 195 3.04 -7.18 0.53
N ARG A 196 2.27 -7.32 -0.58
CA ARG A 196 2.61 -8.21 -1.69
C ARG A 196 2.63 -7.54 -3.06
N VAL A 197 1.88 -6.45 -3.23
CA VAL A 197 1.83 -5.72 -4.51
C VAL A 197 2.88 -4.61 -4.49
N PRO A 198 3.90 -4.64 -5.36
CA PRO A 198 4.84 -3.53 -5.51
C PRO A 198 4.14 -2.25 -5.98
N PHE A 199 4.65 -1.11 -5.55
CA PHE A 199 4.13 0.19 -5.97
C PHE A 199 5.22 1.25 -6.01
N TYR A 200 4.98 2.30 -6.81
CA TYR A 200 5.92 3.40 -6.97
C TYR A 200 5.17 4.73 -7.15
N TYR A 201 5.61 5.78 -6.45
CA TYR A 201 5.15 7.15 -6.69
C TYR A 201 6.15 7.87 -7.59
N ALA A 202 5.72 8.16 -8.82
CA ALA A 202 6.55 8.87 -9.79
C ALA A 202 6.57 10.38 -9.51
N ASP A 203 7.76 10.97 -9.43
CA ASP A 203 7.92 12.42 -9.36
C ASP A 203 7.51 13.08 -10.68
N ASP A 204 7.89 12.47 -11.79
CA ASP A 204 7.44 12.77 -13.15
C ASP A 204 6.67 11.57 -13.70
N PHE A 205 5.35 11.69 -13.72
CA PHE A 205 4.47 10.59 -14.12
C PHE A 205 4.57 10.30 -15.61
N ALA A 206 4.76 11.34 -16.44
CA ALA A 206 4.92 11.16 -17.88
C ALA A 206 6.23 10.42 -18.19
N ALA A 207 7.32 10.77 -17.53
CA ALA A 207 8.58 10.05 -17.65
C ALA A 207 8.45 8.58 -17.23
N ALA A 208 7.69 8.28 -16.17
CA ALA A 208 7.43 6.91 -15.73
C ALA A 208 6.61 6.11 -16.77
N VAL A 209 5.60 6.74 -17.39
CA VAL A 209 4.84 6.11 -18.50
C VAL A 209 5.78 5.76 -19.66
N HIS A 210 6.63 6.69 -20.09
CA HIS A 210 7.62 6.43 -21.13
C HIS A 210 8.61 5.33 -20.76
N GLN A 211 9.06 5.25 -19.50
CA GLN A 211 9.95 4.19 -19.04
C GLN A 211 9.26 2.81 -19.15
N VAL A 212 7.98 2.73 -18.81
CA VAL A 212 7.16 1.52 -18.96
C VAL A 212 7.08 1.11 -20.44
N GLN A 213 6.82 2.06 -21.36
CA GLN A 213 6.78 1.81 -22.79
C GLN A 213 8.14 1.35 -23.36
N GLN A 214 9.24 1.99 -22.94
CA GLN A 214 10.60 1.59 -23.34
C GLN A 214 10.97 0.17 -22.92
N ALA A 215 10.36 -0.33 -21.83
CA ALA A 215 10.48 -1.71 -21.41
C ALA A 215 9.64 -2.71 -22.27
N GLY A 216 8.98 -2.24 -23.33
CA GLY A 216 8.16 -3.07 -24.23
C GLY A 216 6.76 -3.35 -23.71
N VAL A 217 6.26 -2.55 -22.78
CA VAL A 217 4.90 -2.66 -22.23
C VAL A 217 3.96 -1.72 -22.99
N SER A 218 2.86 -2.26 -23.52
CA SER A 218 1.83 -1.47 -24.18
C SER A 218 0.93 -0.77 -23.16
N VAL A 219 0.74 0.55 -23.31
CA VAL A 219 -0.05 1.40 -22.41
C VAL A 219 -1.44 1.64 -22.99
N TYR A 220 -2.47 1.23 -22.30
CA TYR A 220 -3.87 1.37 -22.66
C TYR A 220 -4.58 2.37 -21.76
N ALA A 221 -5.01 3.51 -22.30
CA ALA A 221 -5.79 4.48 -21.54
C ALA A 221 -7.29 4.11 -21.52
N ALA A 222 -7.84 3.94 -20.35
CA ALA A 222 -9.29 3.84 -20.14
C ALA A 222 -9.93 5.21 -20.35
N HIS A 223 -10.51 5.46 -21.51
CA HIS A 223 -10.94 6.79 -21.90
C HIS A 223 -12.28 6.78 -22.65
N LEU A 224 -13.17 7.76 -22.38
CA LEU A 224 -14.50 7.85 -22.99
C LEU A 224 -14.45 7.99 -24.51
N ARG A 225 -13.41 8.64 -25.06
CA ARG A 225 -13.18 8.77 -26.51
C ARG A 225 -12.62 7.49 -27.16
N GLY A 226 -12.38 6.43 -26.37
CA GLY A 226 -11.90 5.15 -26.88
C GLY A 226 -12.88 4.58 -27.92
N LYS A 227 -12.38 4.30 -29.12
CA LYS A 227 -13.17 3.63 -30.21
C LYS A 227 -13.10 2.12 -30.06
N ASN A 228 -12.05 1.61 -29.48
CA ASN A 228 -11.80 0.18 -29.34
C ASN A 228 -12.42 -0.34 -28.03
N SER A 229 -13.18 -1.43 -28.13
CA SER A 229 -13.60 -2.15 -26.93
C SER A 229 -12.38 -2.72 -26.21
N TYR A 230 -12.38 -2.64 -24.88
CA TYR A 230 -11.31 -3.24 -24.06
C TYR A 230 -11.15 -4.75 -24.34
N ALA A 231 -12.23 -5.46 -24.64
CA ALA A 231 -12.23 -6.90 -24.88
C ALA A 231 -11.61 -7.30 -26.23
N CYS A 232 -11.36 -6.34 -27.15
CA CYS A 232 -10.80 -6.59 -28.47
C CYS A 232 -9.27 -6.41 -28.53
N GLN A 233 -8.62 -6.10 -27.40
CA GLN A 233 -7.17 -5.90 -27.34
C GLN A 233 -6.45 -7.18 -26.87
N ASP A 234 -5.18 -7.30 -27.23
CA ASP A 234 -4.30 -8.40 -26.76
C ASP A 234 -3.53 -7.95 -25.51
N TYR A 235 -3.85 -8.55 -24.37
CA TYR A 235 -3.20 -8.31 -23.08
C TYR A 235 -2.27 -9.45 -22.63
N THR A 236 -1.93 -10.35 -23.54
CA THR A 236 -1.06 -11.51 -23.24
C THR A 236 0.40 -11.14 -23.08
N LYS A 237 0.79 -9.96 -23.59
CA LYS A 237 2.14 -9.37 -23.46
C LYS A 237 2.22 -8.36 -22.32
N GLY A 238 3.36 -7.70 -22.16
CA GLY A 238 3.51 -6.59 -21.23
C GLY A 238 2.41 -5.54 -21.43
N THR A 239 1.62 -5.28 -20.40
CA THR A 239 0.39 -4.47 -20.47
C THR A 239 0.34 -3.50 -19.31
N ALA A 240 -0.02 -2.26 -19.57
CA ALA A 240 -0.31 -1.26 -18.54
C ALA A 240 -1.65 -0.58 -18.80
N PHE A 241 -2.48 -0.48 -17.77
CA PHE A 241 -3.75 0.26 -17.81
C PHE A 241 -3.58 1.62 -17.16
N LEU A 242 -3.79 2.68 -17.91
CA LEU A 242 -3.74 4.06 -17.46
C LEU A 242 -5.15 4.49 -17.02
N ILE A 243 -5.30 4.80 -15.74
CA ILE A 243 -6.56 5.14 -15.06
C ILE A 243 -6.45 6.53 -14.46
N GLY A 244 -7.42 7.37 -14.72
CA GLY A 244 -7.45 8.73 -14.21
C GLY A 244 -8.31 8.92 -12.97
N ASN A 245 -8.37 10.17 -12.52
CA ASN A 245 -9.15 10.65 -11.39
C ASN A 245 -10.65 10.28 -11.51
N GLU A 246 -11.29 10.03 -10.38
CA GLU A 246 -12.69 9.58 -10.29
C GLU A 246 -13.69 10.57 -10.92
N GLY A 247 -13.43 11.86 -10.79
CA GLY A 247 -14.32 12.90 -11.30
C GLY A 247 -13.95 13.44 -12.67
N ASN A 248 -12.65 13.64 -12.89
CA ASN A 248 -12.15 14.35 -14.08
C ASN A 248 -11.55 13.41 -15.14
N GLY A 249 -11.36 12.12 -14.81
CA GLY A 249 -10.66 11.19 -15.69
C GLY A 249 -9.16 11.48 -15.80
N LEU A 250 -8.56 11.07 -16.89
CA LEU A 250 -7.17 11.36 -17.25
C LEU A 250 -7.04 12.81 -17.72
N ARG A 251 -5.94 13.47 -17.38
CA ARG A 251 -5.52 14.71 -18.04
C ARG A 251 -5.25 14.42 -19.52
N GLU A 252 -5.53 15.42 -20.38
CA GLU A 252 -5.35 15.24 -21.83
C GLU A 252 -3.91 14.86 -22.17
N GLU A 253 -2.94 15.61 -21.61
CA GLU A 253 -1.52 15.35 -21.82
C GLU A 253 -1.08 13.96 -21.37
N THR A 254 -1.70 13.40 -20.35
CA THR A 254 -1.40 12.06 -19.85
C THR A 254 -2.08 10.99 -20.71
N ALA A 255 -3.32 11.24 -21.14
CA ALA A 255 -4.04 10.33 -22.01
C ALA A 255 -3.33 10.15 -23.36
N GLU A 256 -2.75 11.24 -23.91
CA GLU A 256 -2.01 11.23 -25.18
C GLU A 256 -0.72 10.39 -25.14
N LEU A 257 -0.19 10.07 -23.96
CA LEU A 257 0.96 9.17 -23.83
C LEU A 257 0.60 7.70 -24.12
N ALA A 258 -0.68 7.34 -24.08
CA ALA A 258 -1.08 5.94 -24.26
C ALA A 258 -0.96 5.48 -25.72
N ASP A 259 -0.56 4.22 -25.90
CA ASP A 259 -0.49 3.59 -27.23
C ASP A 259 -1.89 3.35 -27.83
N CYS A 260 -2.90 3.15 -26.98
CA CYS A 260 -4.27 2.90 -27.40
C CYS A 260 -5.30 3.40 -26.38
N TYR A 261 -6.36 4.03 -26.85
CA TYR A 261 -7.54 4.34 -26.06
C TYR A 261 -8.52 3.18 -26.11
N ILE A 262 -8.88 2.67 -24.93
CA ILE A 262 -9.87 1.59 -24.79
C ILE A 262 -11.09 2.09 -24.03
N ARG A 263 -12.23 1.46 -24.30
CA ARG A 263 -13.49 1.77 -23.64
C ARG A 263 -14.18 0.51 -23.13
N ILE A 264 -14.73 0.60 -21.92
CA ILE A 264 -15.71 -0.37 -21.41
C ILE A 264 -17.07 0.07 -21.95
N PRO A 265 -17.77 -0.74 -22.76
CA PRO A 265 -19.09 -0.38 -23.27
C PRO A 265 -20.10 -0.15 -22.16
N MET A 266 -20.96 0.84 -22.33
CA MET A 266 -22.01 1.21 -21.37
C MET A 266 -23.36 1.17 -22.08
N GLU A 267 -24.33 0.44 -21.53
CA GLU A 267 -25.67 0.28 -22.10
C GLU A 267 -26.68 1.34 -21.65
N GLY A 268 -26.41 1.96 -20.49
CA GLY A 268 -27.32 2.90 -19.84
C GLY A 268 -27.00 4.36 -20.12
N LYS A 269 -27.56 5.24 -19.27
CA LYS A 269 -27.27 6.69 -19.27
C LYS A 269 -26.03 7.07 -18.48
N VAL A 270 -25.39 6.11 -17.81
CA VAL A 270 -24.18 6.34 -17.01
C VAL A 270 -23.01 6.45 -17.97
N GLU A 271 -22.23 7.53 -17.86
CA GLU A 271 -21.11 7.83 -18.77
C GLU A 271 -19.86 7.00 -18.47
N SER A 272 -19.63 6.70 -17.17
CA SER A 272 -18.44 5.98 -16.70
C SER A 272 -18.73 5.09 -15.50
N LEU A 273 -17.83 4.17 -15.22
CA LEU A 273 -17.80 3.36 -14.00
C LEU A 273 -16.92 4.03 -12.94
N ASN A 274 -17.13 3.64 -11.69
CA ASN A 274 -16.17 3.93 -10.62
C ASN A 274 -14.77 3.46 -11.05
N ALA A 275 -13.73 4.24 -10.74
CA ALA A 275 -12.36 3.99 -11.20
C ALA A 275 -11.80 2.63 -10.76
N ALA A 276 -12.11 2.18 -9.51
CA ALA A 276 -11.69 0.88 -9.04
C ALA A 276 -12.44 -0.28 -9.74
N VAL A 277 -13.71 -0.06 -10.07
CA VAL A 277 -14.51 -1.04 -10.85
C VAL A 277 -13.98 -1.15 -12.27
N ALA A 278 -13.73 -0.03 -12.95
CA ALA A 278 -13.15 -0.02 -14.30
C ALA A 278 -11.79 -0.73 -14.31
N SER A 279 -10.89 -0.39 -13.38
CA SER A 279 -9.58 -1.05 -13.22
C SER A 279 -9.74 -2.56 -13.03
N SER A 280 -10.71 -2.98 -12.22
CA SER A 280 -10.94 -4.39 -11.91
C SER A 280 -11.36 -5.18 -13.16
N ILE A 281 -12.25 -4.61 -13.97
CA ILE A 281 -12.68 -5.22 -15.24
C ILE A 281 -11.48 -5.39 -16.18
N LEU A 282 -10.65 -4.36 -16.34
CA LEU A 282 -9.50 -4.39 -17.22
C LEU A 282 -8.43 -5.39 -16.74
N MET A 283 -8.11 -5.39 -15.45
CA MET A 283 -7.14 -6.34 -14.88
C MET A 283 -7.60 -7.78 -15.03
N TYR A 284 -8.88 -8.07 -14.79
CA TYR A 284 -9.41 -9.43 -14.90
C TYR A 284 -9.59 -9.86 -16.37
N GLU A 285 -9.79 -8.95 -17.31
CA GLU A 285 -9.72 -9.30 -18.74
C GLU A 285 -8.30 -9.70 -19.12
N ALA A 286 -7.28 -8.96 -18.71
CA ALA A 286 -5.88 -9.36 -18.90
C ALA A 286 -5.57 -10.72 -18.25
N HIS A 287 -6.00 -10.92 -17.01
CA HIS A 287 -5.86 -12.19 -16.31
C HIS A 287 -6.54 -13.35 -17.07
N ARG A 288 -7.77 -13.16 -17.56
CA ARG A 288 -8.50 -14.17 -18.33
C ARG A 288 -7.75 -14.57 -19.60
N GLN A 289 -7.22 -13.60 -20.35
CA GLN A 289 -6.46 -13.88 -21.57
C GLN A 289 -5.18 -14.66 -21.27
N ARG A 290 -4.43 -14.27 -20.24
CA ARG A 290 -3.17 -14.92 -19.83
C ARG A 290 -3.39 -16.34 -19.31
N ALA A 291 -4.41 -16.57 -18.49
CA ALA A 291 -4.76 -17.89 -17.98
C ALA A 291 -5.20 -18.89 -19.08
N THR A 292 -5.57 -18.41 -20.27
CA THR A 292 -5.95 -19.27 -21.41
C THR A 292 -4.72 -19.79 -22.17
N ILE A 293 -3.56 -19.13 -22.04
CA ILE A 293 -2.31 -19.52 -22.71
C ILE A 293 -1.56 -20.60 -21.92
N GLU A 294 -1.74 -20.63 -20.59
CA GLU A 294 -1.07 -21.60 -19.70
C GLU A 294 -1.71 -23.00 -19.72
N LYS A 295 -2.79 -23.21 -20.47
CA LYS A 295 -3.47 -24.49 -20.68
C LYS A 295 -3.13 -25.08 -22.06
#